data_4a062b48d3444d3f9a247ca6f0766838
#
_entry.id   4a062b48d3444d3f9a247ca6f0766838
#
_cell.length_a   1.000
_cell.length_b   1.000
_cell.length_c   1.000
_cell.angle_alpha   90.00
_cell.angle_beta   90.00
_cell.angle_gamma   90.00
#
_symmetry.space_group_name_H-M   'P 1'
#
loop_
_entity.id
_entity.type
_entity.pdbx_description
1 polymer ?
#
loop_
_entity_poly.entity_id
_entity_poly.type
_entity_poly.pdbx_seq_one_letter_code
_entity_poly.pdbx_strand_id
1 'polypeptide(L)'
;MFTRRALILTGAAGLLAGASRRAFAAPPSPNDPVAIVNAIYTRAARGKGDGGGGFIIENNAAKAKYLSKSLVRLWADADAHTPKGDIGPIDFDPVTNSQEPDVKSFKLVTEKLDADRAVIAVTIAGHRAPPAKPEDQVIRYNFVRDDGQWKIDDISGAVDGEPWSIRDMLKESLKEVT
;
A
#
# COMPACT_ATOMS: atom_id res chain seq x y z
N MET A 1 -34.46 -82.53 -10.71
CA MET A 1 -33.27 -82.03 -11.45
C MET A 1 -33.47 -80.56 -11.67
N PHE A 2 -32.91 -79.71 -10.77
CA PHE A 2 -33.03 -78.25 -10.88
C PHE A 2 -31.63 -77.64 -10.68
N THR A 3 -31.11 -77.08 -11.75
CA THR A 3 -29.85 -76.41 -11.79
C THR A 3 -29.98 -74.95 -11.32
N ARG A 4 -29.33 -74.58 -10.22
CA ARG A 4 -29.27 -73.19 -9.74
C ARG A 4 -28.11 -72.50 -10.44
N ARG A 5 -28.40 -71.47 -11.21
CA ARG A 5 -27.45 -70.51 -11.75
C ARG A 5 -27.18 -69.44 -10.71
N ALA A 6 -25.94 -69.33 -10.25
CA ALA A 6 -25.48 -68.22 -9.40
C ALA A 6 -25.13 -66.99 -10.27
N LEU A 7 -25.73 -65.85 -9.93
CA LEU A 7 -25.43 -64.57 -10.57
C LEU A 7 -24.35 -63.88 -9.74
N ILE A 8 -23.18 -63.65 -10.33
CA ILE A 8 -22.07 -62.89 -9.72
C ILE A 8 -22.25 -61.42 -10.14
N LEU A 9 -22.61 -60.55 -9.18
CA LEU A 9 -22.59 -59.10 -9.37
C LEU A 9 -21.18 -58.58 -9.07
N THR A 10 -20.48 -58.11 -10.11
CA THR A 10 -19.20 -57.42 -9.99
C THR A 10 -19.50 -55.94 -9.78
N GLY A 11 -19.26 -55.46 -8.55
CA GLY A 11 -19.32 -54.06 -8.21
C GLY A 11 -18.04 -53.33 -8.66
N ALA A 12 -18.16 -52.41 -9.60
CA ALA A 12 -17.08 -51.52 -9.98
C ALA A 12 -17.06 -50.34 -9.00
N ALA A 13 -16.06 -50.29 -8.11
CA ALA A 13 -15.80 -49.16 -7.26
C ALA A 13 -15.07 -48.08 -8.09
N GLY A 14 -15.80 -47.03 -8.47
CA GLY A 14 -15.25 -45.84 -9.12
C GLY A 14 -14.48 -44.97 -8.11
N LEU A 15 -13.14 -44.95 -8.21
CA LEU A 15 -12.27 -44.00 -7.52
C LEU A 15 -12.44 -42.61 -8.18
N LEU A 16 -13.22 -41.74 -7.56
CA LEU A 16 -13.23 -40.32 -7.87
C LEU A 16 -11.95 -39.67 -7.32
N ALA A 17 -10.91 -39.60 -8.14
CA ALA A 17 -9.74 -38.80 -7.86
C ALA A 17 -10.11 -37.31 -7.93
N GLY A 18 -10.37 -36.72 -6.76
CA GLY A 18 -10.57 -35.28 -6.61
C GLY A 18 -9.31 -34.52 -6.96
N ALA A 19 -9.19 -34.04 -8.20
CA ALA A 19 -8.14 -33.13 -8.60
C ALA A 19 -8.37 -31.79 -7.90
N SER A 20 -7.72 -31.56 -6.76
CA SER A 20 -7.63 -30.25 -6.12
C SER A 20 -6.95 -29.29 -7.10
N ARG A 21 -7.73 -28.51 -7.83
CA ARG A 21 -7.22 -27.39 -8.62
C ARG A 21 -6.62 -26.39 -7.63
N ARG A 22 -5.31 -26.37 -7.50
CA ARG A 22 -4.60 -25.26 -6.90
C ARG A 22 -4.96 -24.04 -7.76
N ALA A 23 -5.78 -23.16 -7.20
CA ALA A 23 -6.00 -21.85 -7.79
C ALA A 23 -4.65 -21.13 -7.79
N PHE A 24 -4.00 -21.06 -8.94
CA PHE A 24 -2.89 -20.13 -9.12
C PHE A 24 -3.51 -18.74 -8.97
N ALA A 25 -3.07 -17.98 -7.95
CA ALA A 25 -3.43 -16.59 -7.83
C ALA A 25 -3.03 -15.90 -9.15
N ALA A 26 -3.97 -15.19 -9.77
CA ALA A 26 -3.67 -14.40 -10.95
C ALA A 26 -2.53 -13.42 -10.58
N PRO A 27 -1.60 -13.12 -11.52
CA PRO A 27 -0.58 -12.12 -11.26
C PRO A 27 -1.26 -10.79 -10.86
N PRO A 28 -0.72 -10.07 -9.86
CA PRO A 28 -1.34 -8.83 -9.40
C PRO A 28 -1.50 -7.86 -10.57
N SER A 29 -2.70 -7.31 -10.70
CA SER A 29 -2.98 -6.25 -11.69
C SER A 29 -2.09 -5.04 -11.38
N PRO A 30 -1.64 -4.27 -12.40
CA PRO A 30 -0.94 -3.00 -12.18
C PRO A 30 -1.71 -2.01 -11.30
N ASN A 31 -3.03 -2.20 -11.19
CA ASN A 31 -3.93 -1.45 -10.32
C ASN A 31 -4.33 -2.22 -9.06
N ASP A 32 -3.48 -3.10 -8.58
CA ASP A 32 -3.60 -3.76 -7.27
C ASP A 32 -2.89 -2.93 -6.19
N PRO A 33 -3.45 -2.75 -4.97
CA PRO A 33 -2.82 -1.93 -3.91
C PRO A 33 -1.41 -2.39 -3.57
N VAL A 34 -1.17 -3.71 -3.49
CA VAL A 34 0.15 -4.27 -3.19
C VAL A 34 1.12 -3.97 -4.34
N ALA A 35 0.68 -4.11 -5.59
CA ALA A 35 1.51 -3.80 -6.76
C ALA A 35 1.88 -2.31 -6.83
N ILE A 36 0.95 -1.42 -6.48
CA ILE A 36 1.19 0.04 -6.42
C ILE A 36 2.27 0.34 -5.38
N VAL A 37 2.11 -0.14 -4.14
CA VAL A 37 3.07 0.11 -3.06
C VAL A 37 4.43 -0.54 -3.38
N ASN A 38 4.44 -1.75 -3.92
CA ASN A 38 5.67 -2.41 -4.35
C ASN A 38 6.44 -1.60 -5.40
N ALA A 39 5.74 -0.97 -6.36
CA ALA A 39 6.36 -0.12 -7.37
C ALA A 39 6.99 1.14 -6.73
N ILE A 40 6.32 1.78 -5.75
CA ILE A 40 6.82 2.93 -5.00
C ILE A 40 8.12 2.56 -4.28
N TYR A 41 8.11 1.48 -3.50
CA TYR A 41 9.29 1.08 -2.71
C TYR A 41 10.42 0.48 -3.54
N THR A 42 10.11 -0.18 -4.66
CA THR A 42 11.15 -0.59 -5.63
C THR A 42 11.87 0.63 -6.20
N ARG A 43 11.18 1.75 -6.40
CA ARG A 43 11.78 3.02 -6.81
C ARG A 43 12.60 3.62 -5.68
N ALA A 44 12.06 3.72 -4.47
CA ALA A 44 12.74 4.25 -3.29
C ALA A 44 14.04 3.49 -2.98
N ALA A 45 14.03 2.16 -3.08
CA ALA A 45 15.20 1.31 -2.81
C ALA A 45 16.33 1.44 -3.84
N ARG A 46 16.09 2.07 -4.99
CA ARG A 46 17.15 2.31 -5.98
C ARG A 46 18.13 3.40 -5.60
N GLY A 47 17.81 4.26 -4.64
CA GLY A 47 18.73 5.15 -3.91
C GLY A 47 19.44 6.24 -4.73
N LYS A 48 19.01 6.55 -5.95
CA LYS A 48 19.66 7.57 -6.80
C LYS A 48 18.66 8.66 -7.21
N GLY A 49 19.05 9.91 -7.05
CA GLY A 49 18.25 11.07 -7.44
C GLY A 49 17.03 11.24 -6.54
N ASP A 50 15.84 11.06 -7.10
CA ASP A 50 14.57 11.06 -6.38
C ASP A 50 14.30 9.75 -5.60
N GLY A 51 15.33 9.15 -5.05
CA GLY A 51 15.35 7.82 -4.45
C GLY A 51 14.52 7.62 -3.17
N GLY A 52 13.80 8.63 -2.74
CA GLY A 52 12.75 8.56 -1.72
C GLY A 52 11.38 8.63 -2.33
N GLY A 53 10.40 8.97 -1.50
CA GLY A 53 9.03 9.27 -1.91
C GLY A 53 8.80 10.72 -2.27
N GLY A 54 9.84 11.55 -2.26
CA GLY A 54 9.78 12.97 -2.63
C GLY A 54 9.12 13.20 -3.98
N PHE A 55 9.21 12.24 -4.90
CA PHE A 55 8.51 12.31 -6.17
C PHE A 55 6.98 12.41 -6.03
N ILE A 56 6.38 11.88 -4.96
CA ILE A 56 4.94 12.02 -4.69
C ILE A 56 4.64 13.44 -4.20
N ILE A 57 5.53 14.03 -3.40
CA ILE A 57 5.35 15.38 -2.84
C ILE A 57 5.56 16.44 -3.92
N GLU A 58 6.64 16.33 -4.68
CA GLU A 58 7.11 17.37 -5.60
C GLU A 58 6.48 17.29 -6.99
N ASN A 59 5.91 16.13 -7.34
CA ASN A 59 5.46 15.87 -8.70
C ASN A 59 3.93 15.71 -8.79
N ASN A 60 3.25 16.73 -9.34
CA ASN A 60 1.80 16.72 -9.52
C ASN A 60 1.30 15.56 -10.41
N ALA A 61 2.08 15.11 -11.39
CA ALA A 61 1.70 13.97 -12.21
C ALA A 61 1.76 12.66 -11.39
N ALA A 62 2.73 12.53 -10.47
CA ALA A 62 2.79 11.41 -9.55
C ALA A 62 1.65 11.45 -8.53
N LYS A 63 1.34 12.64 -7.96
CA LYS A 63 0.16 12.82 -7.08
C LYS A 63 -1.12 12.34 -7.81
N ALA A 64 -1.38 12.82 -9.01
CA ALA A 64 -2.55 12.41 -9.80
C ALA A 64 -2.58 10.92 -10.15
N LYS A 65 -1.40 10.30 -10.35
CA LYS A 65 -1.30 8.87 -10.65
C LYS A 65 -1.62 7.99 -9.45
N TYR A 66 -1.10 8.32 -8.27
CA TYR A 66 -1.14 7.43 -7.12
C TYR A 66 -2.21 7.81 -6.08
N LEU A 67 -2.49 9.11 -5.90
CA LEU A 67 -3.38 9.59 -4.85
C LEU A 67 -4.84 9.64 -5.32
N SER A 68 -5.77 9.58 -4.37
CA SER A 68 -7.19 9.83 -4.63
C SER A 68 -7.42 11.29 -5.03
N LYS A 69 -8.45 11.55 -5.81
CA LYS A 69 -8.85 12.92 -6.17
C LYS A 69 -9.11 13.78 -4.93
N SER A 70 -9.63 13.15 -3.88
CA SER A 70 -9.89 13.80 -2.59
C SER A 70 -8.60 14.25 -1.92
N LEU A 71 -7.58 13.38 -1.88
CA LEU A 71 -6.30 13.71 -1.27
C LEU A 71 -5.52 14.72 -2.12
N VAL A 72 -5.56 14.60 -3.46
CA VAL A 72 -4.94 15.58 -4.37
C VAL A 72 -5.51 16.97 -4.17
N ARG A 73 -6.85 17.09 -4.05
CA ARG A 73 -7.49 18.39 -3.79
C ARG A 73 -7.10 18.96 -2.44
N LEU A 74 -7.21 18.14 -1.40
CA LEU A 74 -6.82 18.59 -0.05
C LEU A 74 -5.37 19.09 0.00
N TRP A 75 -4.47 18.40 -0.71
CA TRP A 75 -3.07 18.80 -0.81
C TRP A 75 -2.90 20.15 -1.55
N ALA A 76 -3.58 20.29 -2.68
CA ALA A 76 -3.54 21.54 -3.45
C ALA A 76 -4.11 22.73 -2.65
N ASP A 77 -5.17 22.50 -1.87
CA ASP A 77 -5.75 23.51 -1.00
C ASP A 77 -4.75 23.92 0.10
N ALA A 78 -4.08 22.97 0.74
CA ALA A 78 -3.07 23.22 1.75
C ALA A 78 -1.82 23.94 1.18
N ASP A 79 -1.33 23.51 0.00
CA ASP A 79 -0.24 24.19 -0.70
C ASP A 79 -0.59 25.65 -1.04
N ALA A 80 -1.84 25.91 -1.45
CA ALA A 80 -2.34 27.26 -1.76
C ALA A 80 -2.45 28.17 -0.52
N HIS A 81 -2.60 27.59 0.67
CA HIS A 81 -2.63 28.33 1.95
C HIS A 81 -1.23 28.59 2.50
N THR A 82 -0.22 27.87 2.03
CA THR A 82 1.17 28.08 2.45
C THR A 82 1.70 29.41 1.92
N PRO A 83 2.20 30.32 2.77
CA PRO A 83 2.78 31.59 2.31
C PRO A 83 3.91 31.38 1.32
N LYS A 84 4.05 32.29 0.36
CA LYS A 84 5.10 32.18 -0.65
C LYS A 84 6.50 32.25 -0.02
N GLY A 85 7.25 31.17 -0.18
CA GLY A 85 8.61 31.04 0.34
C GLY A 85 8.70 30.20 1.61
N ASP A 86 7.57 29.81 2.19
CA ASP A 86 7.52 28.91 3.33
C ASP A 86 7.57 27.44 2.87
N ILE A 87 7.93 26.56 3.81
CA ILE A 87 7.90 25.11 3.62
C ILE A 87 6.42 24.68 3.61
N GLY A 88 6.05 23.81 2.68
CA GLY A 88 4.71 23.24 2.63
C GLY A 88 4.36 22.41 3.87
N PRO A 89 3.08 22.03 4.04
CA PRO A 89 2.59 21.37 5.25
C PRO A 89 3.20 19.98 5.49
N ILE A 90 3.84 19.40 4.49
CA ILE A 90 4.57 18.14 4.57
C ILE A 90 6.04 18.42 4.25
N ASP A 91 6.87 18.44 5.27
CA ASP A 91 8.31 18.79 5.21
C ASP A 91 9.24 17.56 5.26
N PHE A 92 8.69 16.36 5.19
CA PHE A 92 9.43 15.09 5.18
C PHE A 92 8.93 14.17 4.07
N ASP A 93 9.70 13.13 3.77
CA ASP A 93 9.30 12.09 2.82
C ASP A 93 8.37 11.05 3.50
N PRO A 94 7.05 11.04 3.18
CA PRO A 94 6.10 10.12 3.80
C PRO A 94 6.29 8.66 3.35
N VAL A 95 7.07 8.39 2.30
CA VAL A 95 7.39 7.04 1.84
C VAL A 95 8.48 6.41 2.70
N THR A 96 9.41 7.21 3.19
CA THR A 96 10.53 6.72 3.99
C THR A 96 10.46 7.13 5.45
N ASN A 97 9.47 7.94 5.83
CA ASN A 97 9.30 8.50 7.16
C ASN A 97 10.56 9.26 7.63
N SER A 98 11.19 9.98 6.73
CA SER A 98 12.44 10.67 7.03
C SER A 98 12.70 11.86 6.09
N GLN A 99 13.61 12.76 6.49
CA GLN A 99 14.14 13.80 5.62
C GLN A 99 15.29 13.30 4.74
N GLU A 100 15.91 12.19 5.13
CA GLU A 100 17.00 11.56 4.38
C GLU A 100 16.61 10.11 4.05
N PRO A 101 16.09 9.85 2.83
CA PRO A 101 15.65 8.52 2.43
C PRO A 101 16.74 7.45 2.60
N ASP A 102 16.41 6.38 3.30
CA ASP A 102 17.30 5.23 3.50
C ASP A 102 16.49 3.93 3.41
N VAL A 103 16.34 3.40 2.21
CA VAL A 103 15.62 2.14 1.96
C VAL A 103 16.58 1.12 1.37
N LYS A 104 16.99 0.14 2.18
CA LYS A 104 17.74 -1.03 1.74
C LYS A 104 16.83 -2.17 1.29
N SER A 105 15.78 -2.42 2.09
CA SER A 105 14.78 -3.45 1.82
C SER A 105 13.46 -3.08 2.46
N PHE A 106 12.38 -3.72 2.01
CA PHE A 106 11.05 -3.50 2.55
C PHE A 106 10.24 -4.80 2.52
N LYS A 107 9.23 -4.86 3.38
CA LYS A 107 8.26 -5.96 3.46
C LYS A 107 6.85 -5.38 3.43
N LEU A 108 5.99 -5.95 2.59
CA LEU A 108 4.59 -5.57 2.47
C LEU A 108 3.69 -6.56 3.21
N VAL A 109 2.70 -6.03 3.90
CA VAL A 109 1.63 -6.80 4.55
C VAL A 109 0.29 -6.17 4.19
N THR A 110 -0.64 -6.96 3.68
CA THR A 110 -2.03 -6.53 3.53
C THR A 110 -2.72 -6.68 4.87
N GLU A 111 -2.96 -5.55 5.56
CA GLU A 111 -3.70 -5.53 6.84
C GLU A 111 -5.21 -5.58 6.61
N LYS A 112 -5.69 -4.99 5.50
CA LYS A 112 -7.09 -4.97 5.13
C LYS A 112 -7.25 -4.98 3.61
N LEU A 113 -8.26 -5.72 3.12
CA LEU A 113 -8.65 -5.70 1.70
C LEU A 113 -10.14 -6.01 1.58
N ASP A 114 -10.92 -4.99 1.29
CA ASP A 114 -12.34 -5.06 1.01
C ASP A 114 -12.61 -4.67 -0.46
N ALA A 115 -13.88 -4.60 -0.85
CA ALA A 115 -14.26 -4.25 -2.22
C ALA A 115 -13.82 -2.84 -2.64
N ASP A 116 -13.83 -1.88 -1.70
CA ASP A 116 -13.60 -0.44 -1.95
C ASP A 116 -12.52 0.19 -1.06
N ARG A 117 -11.96 -0.58 -0.10
CA ARG A 117 -10.91 -0.12 0.82
C ARG A 117 -9.83 -1.16 1.01
N ALA A 118 -8.59 -0.72 1.08
CA ALA A 118 -7.47 -1.57 1.45
C ALA A 118 -6.49 -0.82 2.35
N VAL A 119 -5.76 -1.57 3.18
CA VAL A 119 -4.63 -1.06 3.98
C VAL A 119 -3.43 -1.95 3.73
N ILE A 120 -2.37 -1.35 3.21
CA ILE A 120 -1.09 -2.01 2.99
C ILE A 120 -0.08 -1.41 3.95
N ALA A 121 0.45 -2.22 4.85
CA ALA A 121 1.55 -1.86 5.73
C ALA A 121 2.88 -2.21 5.07
N VAL A 122 3.85 -1.32 5.24
CA VAL A 122 5.23 -1.47 4.77
C VAL A 122 6.15 -1.36 5.96
N THR A 123 6.97 -2.38 6.19
CA THR A 123 8.09 -2.29 7.12
C THR A 123 9.34 -2.02 6.31
N ILE A 124 10.08 -0.96 6.66
CA ILE A 124 11.30 -0.54 5.98
C ILE A 124 12.51 -0.97 6.81
N ALA A 125 13.56 -1.43 6.14
CA ALA A 125 14.88 -1.58 6.71
C ALA A 125 15.87 -0.75 5.89
N GLY A 126 16.53 0.20 6.54
CA GLY A 126 17.58 1.05 5.98
C GLY A 126 18.97 0.40 6.06
N HIS A 127 20.00 1.18 5.68
CA HIS A 127 21.41 0.86 5.89
C HIS A 127 21.88 1.31 7.27
N ARG A 128 21.21 2.32 7.84
CA ARG A 128 21.44 2.83 9.19
C ARG A 128 20.78 1.93 10.24
N ALA A 129 21.10 2.18 11.51
CA ALA A 129 20.43 1.51 12.62
C ALA A 129 18.91 1.80 12.57
N PRO A 130 18.09 0.81 12.91
CA PRO A 130 16.64 1.00 12.93
C PRO A 130 16.26 2.01 14.02
N PRO A 131 15.09 2.68 13.88
CA PRO A 131 14.51 3.49 14.95
C PRO A 131 14.36 2.70 16.24
N ALA A 132 14.38 3.42 17.37
CA ALA A 132 14.25 2.80 18.69
C ALA A 132 12.89 2.12 18.90
N LYS A 133 11.83 2.66 18.27
CA LYS A 133 10.47 2.12 18.36
C LYS A 133 10.11 1.37 17.08
N PRO A 134 9.65 0.12 17.16
CA PRO A 134 9.29 -0.68 15.98
C PRO A 134 8.19 -0.06 15.10
N GLU A 135 7.26 0.67 15.69
CA GLU A 135 6.17 1.37 15.01
C GLU A 135 6.66 2.43 14.03
N ASP A 136 7.80 3.07 14.30
CA ASP A 136 8.41 4.09 13.45
C ASP A 136 8.95 3.52 12.13
N GLN A 137 9.09 2.20 12.03
CA GLN A 137 9.49 1.51 10.81
C GLN A 137 8.31 1.15 9.91
N VAL A 138 7.08 1.35 10.37
CA VAL A 138 5.87 0.90 9.66
C VAL A 138 5.12 2.08 9.08
N ILE A 139 4.99 2.07 7.76
CA ILE A 139 4.18 3.04 7.03
C ILE A 139 2.94 2.33 6.49
N ARG A 140 1.77 2.94 6.64
CA ARG A 140 0.50 2.41 6.17
C ARG A 140 -0.05 3.24 5.03
N TYR A 141 -0.46 2.55 3.97
CA TYR A 141 -1.14 3.12 2.82
C TYR A 141 -2.61 2.75 2.87
N ASN A 142 -3.46 3.74 3.09
CA ASN A 142 -4.90 3.58 3.05
C ASN A 142 -5.40 3.83 1.64
N PHE A 143 -6.03 2.84 1.03
CA PHE A 143 -6.55 2.89 -0.32
C PHE A 143 -8.06 2.98 -0.36
N VAL A 144 -8.56 3.66 -1.38
CA VAL A 144 -9.98 3.71 -1.77
C VAL A 144 -10.11 3.40 -3.25
N ARG A 145 -11.33 3.03 -3.67
CA ARG A 145 -11.72 3.02 -5.09
C ARG A 145 -12.09 4.43 -5.52
N ASP A 146 -11.34 4.99 -6.48
CA ASP A 146 -11.60 6.27 -7.11
C ASP A 146 -11.68 6.04 -8.62
N ASP A 147 -12.85 6.28 -9.22
CA ASP A 147 -13.18 5.92 -10.61
C ASP A 147 -12.89 4.44 -10.94
N GLY A 148 -13.19 3.54 -10.02
CA GLY A 148 -12.95 2.10 -10.19
C GLY A 148 -11.48 1.65 -10.06
N GLN A 149 -10.56 2.60 -9.84
CA GLN A 149 -9.14 2.32 -9.63
C GLN A 149 -8.77 2.43 -8.14
N TRP A 150 -7.80 1.63 -7.72
CA TRP A 150 -7.22 1.79 -6.41
C TRP A 150 -6.33 3.03 -6.36
N LYS A 151 -6.58 3.90 -5.39
CA LYS A 151 -5.83 5.14 -5.14
C LYS A 151 -5.51 5.27 -3.66
N ILE A 152 -4.34 5.80 -3.36
CA ILE A 152 -3.92 6.11 -1.99
C ILE A 152 -4.75 7.31 -1.52
N ASP A 153 -5.49 7.13 -0.43
CA ASP A 153 -6.32 8.17 0.18
C ASP A 153 -5.67 8.75 1.43
N ASP A 154 -4.70 8.05 1.99
CA ASP A 154 -3.86 8.53 3.08
C ASP A 154 -2.57 7.72 3.18
N ILE A 155 -1.51 8.33 3.70
CA ILE A 155 -0.28 7.70 4.12
C ILE A 155 -0.09 8.06 5.60
N SER A 156 0.23 7.08 6.42
CA SER A 156 0.39 7.28 7.87
C SER A 156 1.56 6.45 8.42
N GLY A 157 2.10 6.90 9.54
CA GLY A 157 3.19 6.25 10.24
C GLY A 157 3.32 6.77 11.66
N ALA A 158 4.51 6.64 12.24
CA ALA A 158 4.84 7.22 13.54
C ALA A 158 6.28 7.77 13.54
N VAL A 159 6.54 8.75 14.39
CA VAL A 159 7.88 9.26 14.71
C VAL A 159 7.99 9.34 16.23
N ASP A 160 8.99 8.71 16.80
CA ASP A 160 9.16 8.56 18.25
C ASP A 160 7.91 7.95 18.95
N GLY A 161 7.17 7.10 18.18
CA GLY A 161 5.93 6.48 18.61
C GLY A 161 4.70 7.37 18.51
N GLU A 162 4.85 8.64 18.14
CA GLU A 162 3.72 9.54 17.91
C GLU A 162 3.19 9.36 16.48
N PRO A 163 1.89 9.05 16.31
CA PRO A 163 1.30 8.79 15.00
C PRO A 163 1.15 10.07 14.19
N TRP A 164 1.32 9.95 12.87
CA TRP A 164 1.02 10.97 11.89
C TRP A 164 0.20 10.41 10.73
N SER A 165 -0.56 11.28 10.06
CA SER A 165 -1.30 11.04 8.82
C SER A 165 -1.14 12.24 7.91
N ILE A 166 -0.84 12.00 6.65
CA ILE A 166 -0.76 13.07 5.65
C ILE A 166 -2.08 13.84 5.58
N ARG A 167 -3.19 13.12 5.57
CA ARG A 167 -4.52 13.73 5.50
C ARG A 167 -4.82 14.65 6.69
N ASP A 168 -4.41 14.26 7.88
CA ASP A 168 -4.66 15.06 9.08
C ASP A 168 -3.72 16.26 9.16
N MET A 169 -2.45 16.11 8.78
CA MET A 169 -1.50 17.22 8.67
C MET A 169 -1.98 18.28 7.66
N LEU A 170 -2.44 17.86 6.48
CA LEU A 170 -3.01 18.78 5.48
C LEU A 170 -4.26 19.50 5.97
N LYS A 171 -5.14 18.83 6.73
CA LYS A 171 -6.31 19.48 7.34
C LYS A 171 -5.94 20.46 8.43
N GLU A 172 -4.92 20.14 9.22
CA GLU A 172 -4.49 21.01 10.31
C GLU A 172 -3.89 22.30 9.76
N SER A 173 -3.03 22.22 8.72
CA SER A 173 -2.46 23.39 8.08
C SER A 173 -3.51 24.37 7.52
N LEU A 174 -4.71 23.89 7.15
CA LEU A 174 -5.81 24.74 6.71
C LEU A 174 -6.52 25.48 7.85
N LYS A 175 -6.33 25.07 9.13
CA LYS A 175 -6.92 25.72 10.30
C LYS A 175 -6.02 26.82 10.89
N GLU A 176 -4.70 26.65 10.75
CA GLU A 176 -3.72 27.56 11.37
C GLU A 176 -3.66 28.96 10.73
N VAL A 177 -4.28 29.15 9.58
CA VAL A 177 -4.26 30.40 8.79
C VAL A 177 -5.48 31.32 9.09
N THR A 178 -6.21 31.05 10.17
CA THR A 178 -7.34 31.90 10.62
C THR A 178 -6.91 32.77 11.78
#